data_673415edc29391c71694dbe0eea64adb
#
_entry.id   673415edc29391c71694dbe0eea64adb
#
_cell.length_a   1.000
_cell.length_b   1.000
_cell.length_c   1.000
_cell.angle_alpha   90.00
_cell.angle_beta   90.00
_cell.angle_gamma   90.00
#
_symmetry.space_group_name_H-M   'P 1'
#
loop_
_entity.id
_entity.type
_entity.pdbx_description
1 polymer ?
#
loop_
_entity_poly.entity_id
_entity_poly.type
_entity_poly.pdbx_seq_one_letter_code
_entity_poly.pdbx_strand_id
1 'polypeptide(L)'
;MRVWYSWAKSRQVNESIETMAPATLDGVLQKFYLEVRKQDGSEYEPDSLKVMQAALERYLSTQKYPYSLINSLEFSSSRAVLEAKAKQLRMNGYGKRKNRALPYNSAEEESFWSSGLLGDHDGVALTNVNFKNLSEHFGFRGRQDHYDAYVQDFEVAWIQIQGGELAKCVRFNENPTKTRSGGLSAKHRKTPQEMWATDGGPRDPVRLFEEFLRRRPLEMRTSGPLYLAIIQRPKTEVWYAKSRMGEHKLGSIMKTLAQTISIDGKKISNHSTRKAVVAKLKKAGQPRHKII
;
A
#
# COMPACT_ATOMS: atom_id res chain seq x y z
N MET A 1 1.61 -11.12 17.10
CA MET A 1 1.15 -12.19 18.03
C MET A 1 0.93 -13.55 17.35
N ARG A 2 0.24 -13.65 16.17
CA ARG A 2 -0.06 -14.95 15.53
C ARG A 2 1.17 -15.89 15.39
N VAL A 3 2.32 -15.36 14.93
CA VAL A 3 3.55 -16.15 14.77
C VAL A 3 4.08 -16.64 16.10
N TRP A 4 4.06 -15.80 17.15
CA TRP A 4 4.44 -16.17 18.51
C TRP A 4 3.60 -17.33 19.02
N TYR A 5 2.27 -17.21 19.00
CA TYR A 5 1.38 -18.26 19.51
C TYR A 5 1.54 -19.59 18.74
N SER A 6 1.74 -19.55 17.43
CA SER A 6 1.99 -20.74 16.63
C SER A 6 3.29 -21.44 17.05
N TRP A 7 4.37 -20.68 17.23
CA TRP A 7 5.66 -21.19 17.67
C TRP A 7 5.58 -21.69 19.13
N ALA A 8 5.04 -20.92 20.06
CA ALA A 8 4.90 -21.28 21.47
C ALA A 8 4.13 -22.60 21.64
N LYS A 9 3.02 -22.76 20.91
CA LYS A 9 2.25 -24.01 20.88
C LYS A 9 3.10 -25.19 20.40
N SER A 10 3.90 -25.02 19.35
CA SER A 10 4.77 -26.08 18.81
C SER A 10 5.91 -26.47 19.76
N ARG A 11 6.25 -25.62 20.72
CA ARG A 11 7.32 -25.81 21.72
C ARG A 11 6.76 -26.09 23.13
N GLN A 12 5.44 -26.30 23.25
CA GLN A 12 4.77 -26.58 24.53
C GLN A 12 5.04 -25.49 25.58
N VAL A 13 5.17 -24.24 25.14
CA VAL A 13 5.24 -23.10 26.04
C VAL A 13 3.81 -22.76 26.48
N ASN A 14 3.45 -23.22 27.68
CA ASN A 14 2.09 -23.14 28.20
C ASN A 14 1.80 -21.87 28.99
N GLU A 15 2.83 -21.18 29.47
CA GLU A 15 2.69 -19.94 30.22
C GLU A 15 2.43 -18.77 29.27
N SER A 16 1.53 -17.89 29.65
CA SER A 16 1.24 -16.67 28.90
C SER A 16 2.42 -15.71 28.94
N ILE A 17 2.75 -15.11 27.80
CA ILE A 17 3.90 -14.21 27.66
C ILE A 17 3.85 -13.02 28.63
N GLU A 18 2.65 -12.51 28.93
CA GLU A 18 2.41 -11.39 29.85
C GLU A 18 2.55 -11.74 31.33
N THR A 19 2.55 -13.02 31.68
CA THR A 19 2.68 -13.49 33.08
C THR A 19 4.07 -14.07 33.39
N MET A 20 4.88 -14.33 32.37
CA MET A 20 6.22 -14.87 32.53
C MET A 20 7.12 -13.94 33.34
N ALA A 21 7.90 -14.49 34.28
CA ALA A 21 8.99 -13.74 34.89
C ALA A 21 10.02 -13.29 33.84
N PRO A 22 10.66 -12.10 33.99
CA PRO A 22 11.57 -11.55 32.99
C PRO A 22 12.66 -12.50 32.53
N ALA A 23 13.31 -13.19 33.47
CA ALA A 23 14.37 -14.16 33.16
C ALA A 23 13.88 -15.36 32.35
N THR A 24 12.67 -15.86 32.65
CA THR A 24 12.02 -16.95 31.92
C THR A 24 11.69 -16.48 30.53
N LEU A 25 11.07 -15.30 30.40
CA LEU A 25 10.70 -14.72 29.10
C LEU A 25 11.94 -14.44 28.22
N ASP A 26 13.03 -13.91 28.79
CA ASP A 26 14.27 -13.70 28.05
C ASP A 26 14.80 -15.01 27.46
N GLY A 27 14.82 -16.10 28.23
CA GLY A 27 15.22 -17.42 27.75
C GLY A 27 14.31 -17.99 26.67
N VAL A 28 13.01 -17.78 26.78
CA VAL A 28 12.03 -18.22 25.77
C VAL A 28 12.16 -17.39 24.49
N LEU A 29 12.40 -16.08 24.58
CA LEU A 29 12.62 -15.20 23.44
C LEU A 29 13.90 -15.54 22.67
N GLN A 30 14.99 -15.92 23.37
CA GLN A 30 16.21 -16.41 22.73
C GLN A 30 15.91 -17.59 21.81
N LYS A 31 15.17 -18.61 22.29
CA LYS A 31 14.75 -19.77 21.52
C LYS A 31 13.85 -19.36 20.35
N PHE A 32 12.88 -18.50 20.62
CA PHE A 32 11.98 -18.00 19.58
C PHE A 32 12.74 -17.35 18.41
N TYR A 33 13.66 -16.44 18.67
CA TYR A 33 14.41 -15.76 17.61
C TYR A 33 15.33 -16.69 16.80
N LEU A 34 15.84 -17.75 17.41
CA LEU A 34 16.67 -18.74 16.73
C LEU A 34 15.83 -19.69 15.85
N GLU A 35 14.66 -20.08 16.32
CA GLU A 35 13.90 -21.20 15.79
C GLU A 35 12.75 -20.81 14.86
N VAL A 36 12.23 -19.59 15.00
CA VAL A 36 11.04 -19.17 14.24
C VAL A 36 11.27 -19.25 12.74
N ARG A 37 10.33 -19.92 12.03
CA ARG A 37 10.34 -20.14 10.58
C ARG A 37 9.01 -19.74 9.97
N LYS A 38 9.03 -19.48 8.65
CA LYS A 38 7.80 -19.33 7.88
C LYS A 38 7.07 -20.69 7.76
N GLN A 39 5.84 -20.68 7.25
CA GLN A 39 5.05 -21.89 7.05
C GLN A 39 5.70 -22.89 6.07
N ASP A 40 6.50 -22.39 5.12
CA ASP A 40 7.28 -23.21 4.17
C ASP A 40 8.61 -23.71 4.74
N GLY A 41 8.89 -23.51 6.02
CA GLY A 41 10.12 -23.88 6.72
C GLY A 41 11.29 -22.93 6.47
N SER A 42 11.17 -21.93 5.58
CA SER A 42 12.24 -20.99 5.29
C SER A 42 12.46 -19.97 6.41
N GLU A 43 13.68 -19.40 6.45
CA GLU A 43 14.04 -18.34 7.38
C GLU A 43 13.25 -17.04 7.11
N TYR A 44 13.00 -16.29 8.17
CA TYR A 44 12.53 -14.92 8.05
C TYR A 44 13.66 -13.98 7.64
N GLU A 45 13.29 -12.89 6.96
CA GLU A 45 14.22 -11.78 6.71
C GLU A 45 14.63 -11.12 8.04
N PRO A 46 15.87 -10.61 8.20
CA PRO A 46 16.34 -9.93 9.41
C PRO A 46 15.40 -8.82 9.88
N ASP A 47 14.90 -8.01 8.95
CA ASP A 47 13.98 -6.92 9.25
C ASP A 47 12.62 -7.44 9.76
N SER A 48 12.19 -8.63 9.35
CA SER A 48 10.97 -9.27 9.85
C SER A 48 11.10 -9.70 11.32
N LEU A 49 12.27 -10.20 11.72
CA LEU A 49 12.53 -10.54 13.12
C LEU A 49 12.47 -9.30 14.03
N LYS A 50 13.04 -8.17 13.57
CA LYS A 50 12.94 -6.89 14.29
C LYS A 50 11.48 -6.41 14.42
N VAL A 51 10.67 -6.59 13.37
CA VAL A 51 9.22 -6.26 13.41
C VAL A 51 8.49 -7.17 14.39
N MET A 52 8.87 -8.45 14.50
CA MET A 52 8.30 -9.36 15.50
C MET A 52 8.62 -8.92 16.92
N GLN A 53 9.86 -8.56 17.22
CA GLN A 53 10.24 -7.99 18.53
C GLN A 53 9.40 -6.76 18.87
N ALA A 54 9.30 -5.82 17.95
CA ALA A 54 8.49 -4.61 18.14
C ALA A 54 6.98 -4.90 18.31
N ALA A 55 6.47 -5.98 17.71
CA ALA A 55 5.08 -6.41 17.88
C ALA A 55 4.84 -7.04 19.26
N LEU A 56 5.79 -7.83 19.75
CA LEU A 56 5.75 -8.40 21.11
C LEU A 56 5.86 -7.29 22.17
N GLU A 57 6.78 -6.33 21.99
CA GLU A 57 6.91 -5.15 22.84
C GLU A 57 5.59 -4.38 22.96
N ARG A 58 4.95 -4.05 21.83
CA ARG A 58 3.66 -3.33 21.84
C ARG A 58 2.57 -4.12 22.57
N TYR A 59 2.51 -5.43 22.34
CA TYR A 59 1.54 -6.29 23.02
C TYR A 59 1.76 -6.26 24.53
N LEU A 60 2.97 -6.52 24.99
CA LEU A 60 3.32 -6.52 26.42
C LEU A 60 3.09 -5.15 27.07
N SER A 61 3.42 -4.07 26.39
CA SER A 61 3.11 -2.71 26.84
C SER A 61 1.60 -2.49 27.00
N THR A 62 0.77 -3.00 26.09
CA THR A 62 -0.70 -2.95 26.20
C THR A 62 -1.20 -3.76 27.40
N GLN A 63 -0.54 -4.88 27.72
CA GLN A 63 -0.83 -5.72 28.89
C GLN A 63 -0.20 -5.17 30.19
N LYS A 64 0.43 -3.99 30.14
CA LYS A 64 1.11 -3.34 31.29
C LYS A 64 2.25 -4.18 31.87
N TYR A 65 2.92 -4.99 31.06
CA TYR A 65 4.12 -5.71 31.47
C TYR A 65 5.20 -4.72 31.90
N PRO A 66 5.83 -4.91 33.08
CA PRO A 66 6.64 -3.85 33.69
C PRO A 66 8.00 -3.58 33.03
N TYR A 67 8.42 -4.44 32.12
CA TYR A 67 9.73 -4.36 31.46
C TYR A 67 9.59 -4.22 29.94
N SER A 68 10.53 -3.49 29.34
CA SER A 68 10.61 -3.34 27.87
C SER A 68 11.56 -4.38 27.28
N LEU A 69 11.10 -5.15 26.30
CA LEU A 69 11.94 -6.10 25.54
C LEU A 69 13.09 -5.38 24.78
N ILE A 70 12.89 -4.10 24.48
CA ILE A 70 13.83 -3.30 23.68
C ILE A 70 14.85 -2.59 24.56
N ASN A 71 14.43 -2.08 25.74
CA ASN A 71 15.24 -1.17 26.54
C ASN A 71 15.72 -1.74 27.87
N SER A 72 14.96 -2.65 28.53
CA SER A 72 15.30 -3.17 29.86
C SER A 72 16.48 -4.13 29.82
N LEU A 73 17.31 -4.11 30.86
CA LEU A 73 18.53 -4.94 30.98
C LEU A 73 18.20 -6.44 31.03
N GLU A 74 17.08 -6.80 31.59
CA GLU A 74 16.55 -8.16 31.73
C GLU A 74 16.48 -8.91 30.40
N PHE A 75 16.34 -8.18 29.28
CA PHE A 75 16.25 -8.75 27.93
C PHE A 75 17.51 -8.54 27.10
N SER A 76 18.66 -8.26 27.73
CA SER A 76 19.93 -8.07 27.02
C SER A 76 20.37 -9.31 26.24
N SER A 77 20.15 -10.50 26.79
CA SER A 77 20.56 -11.77 26.16
C SER A 77 19.72 -12.10 24.94
N SER A 78 18.40 -11.96 25.00
CA SER A 78 17.54 -12.18 23.84
C SER A 78 17.76 -11.17 22.72
N ARG A 79 18.09 -9.90 23.07
CA ARG A 79 18.52 -8.90 22.07
C ARG A 79 19.84 -9.27 21.42
N ALA A 80 20.81 -9.76 22.17
CA ALA A 80 22.09 -10.22 21.63
C ALA A 80 21.91 -11.41 20.67
N VAL A 81 21.06 -12.38 21.03
CA VAL A 81 20.69 -13.51 20.16
C VAL A 81 19.99 -13.04 18.89
N LEU A 82 19.05 -12.12 18.98
CA LEU A 82 18.36 -11.53 17.82
C LEU A 82 19.34 -10.84 16.87
N GLU A 83 20.26 -10.07 17.41
CA GLU A 83 21.28 -9.38 16.63
C GLU A 83 22.25 -10.37 15.95
N ALA A 84 22.71 -11.40 16.69
CA ALA A 84 23.56 -12.46 16.15
C ALA A 84 22.84 -13.22 15.01
N LYS A 85 21.57 -13.58 15.20
CA LYS A 85 20.75 -14.24 14.18
C LYS A 85 20.58 -13.34 12.95
N ALA A 86 20.34 -12.04 13.15
CA ALA A 86 20.23 -11.08 12.03
C ALA A 86 21.54 -10.98 11.25
N LYS A 87 22.70 -10.94 11.92
CA LYS A 87 24.02 -10.96 11.27
C LYS A 87 24.23 -12.22 10.46
N GLN A 88 23.97 -13.39 11.06
CA GLN A 88 24.06 -14.69 10.39
C GLN A 88 23.20 -14.73 9.11
N LEU A 89 21.95 -14.31 9.21
CA LEU A 89 21.06 -14.25 8.05
C LEU A 89 21.59 -13.32 6.95
N ARG A 90 22.15 -12.17 7.31
CA ARG A 90 22.77 -11.25 6.33
C ARG A 90 23.99 -11.85 5.65
N MET A 91 24.83 -12.59 6.38
CA MET A 91 25.95 -13.35 5.81
C MET A 91 25.45 -14.40 4.81
N ASN A 92 24.33 -15.07 5.11
CA ASN A 92 23.67 -16.04 4.24
C ASN A 92 22.89 -15.40 3.07
N GLY A 93 23.03 -14.08 2.88
CA GLY A 93 22.43 -13.35 1.75
C GLY A 93 20.98 -12.86 1.97
N TYR A 94 20.41 -13.05 3.16
CA TYR A 94 19.14 -12.44 3.54
C TYR A 94 19.28 -10.93 3.72
N GLY A 95 18.15 -10.19 3.70
CA GLY A 95 18.16 -8.73 3.81
C GLY A 95 18.54 -7.99 2.53
N LYS A 96 19.01 -8.68 1.52
CA LYS A 96 19.21 -8.12 0.17
C LYS A 96 17.84 -8.04 -0.50
N ARG A 97 17.35 -6.83 -0.73
CA ARG A 97 16.04 -6.59 -1.37
C ARG A 97 16.06 -6.97 -2.87
N LYS A 98 16.32 -8.25 -3.17
CA LYS A 98 16.42 -8.80 -4.54
C LYS A 98 15.10 -8.61 -5.34
N ASN A 99 13.96 -8.59 -4.67
CA ASN A 99 12.63 -8.55 -5.30
C ASN A 99 11.93 -7.19 -5.13
N ARG A 100 12.66 -6.08 -5.26
CA ARG A 100 12.07 -4.74 -5.22
C ARG A 100 11.22 -4.50 -6.47
N ALA A 101 9.98 -4.03 -6.29
CA ALA A 101 9.15 -3.61 -7.41
C ALA A 101 9.90 -2.60 -8.31
N LEU A 102 9.83 -2.76 -9.63
CA LEU A 102 10.43 -1.87 -10.62
C LEU A 102 9.35 -1.01 -11.29
N PRO A 103 9.68 0.17 -11.83
CA PRO A 103 8.76 0.96 -12.63
C PRO A 103 8.45 0.23 -13.95
N TYR A 104 7.25 0.40 -14.48
CA TYR A 104 6.97 0.14 -15.87
C TYR A 104 7.42 1.33 -16.73
N ASN A 105 7.79 1.06 -17.97
CA ASN A 105 8.20 2.06 -18.96
C ASN A 105 7.01 2.50 -19.84
N SER A 106 7.24 3.45 -20.76
CA SER A 106 6.19 3.97 -21.62
C SER A 106 5.62 2.94 -22.62
N ALA A 107 6.45 2.01 -23.11
CA ALA A 107 5.98 0.95 -24.00
C ALA A 107 5.10 -0.08 -23.26
N GLU A 108 5.46 -0.44 -22.03
CA GLU A 108 4.65 -1.30 -21.18
C GLU A 108 3.34 -0.63 -20.75
N GLU A 109 3.37 0.68 -20.52
CA GLU A 109 2.16 1.46 -20.26
C GLU A 109 1.24 1.49 -21.49
N GLU A 110 1.80 1.68 -22.69
CA GLU A 110 1.04 1.60 -23.94
C GLU A 110 0.44 0.21 -24.15
N SER A 111 1.16 -0.83 -23.76
CA SER A 111 0.63 -2.21 -23.80
C SER A 111 -0.58 -2.42 -22.88
N PHE A 112 -0.67 -1.73 -21.74
CA PHE A 112 -1.89 -1.77 -20.91
C PHE A 112 -3.10 -1.16 -21.62
N TRP A 113 -2.91 -0.10 -22.40
CA TRP A 113 -3.97 0.53 -23.18
C TRP A 113 -4.36 -0.30 -24.40
N SER A 114 -3.40 -0.71 -25.21
CA SER A 114 -3.65 -1.45 -26.45
C SER A 114 -4.24 -2.85 -26.22
N SER A 115 -3.97 -3.46 -25.08
CA SER A 115 -4.59 -4.74 -24.69
C SER A 115 -5.97 -4.61 -24.03
N GLY A 116 -6.51 -3.37 -23.92
CA GLY A 116 -7.81 -3.13 -23.30
C GLY A 116 -7.84 -3.31 -21.78
N LEU A 117 -6.70 -3.37 -21.11
CA LEU A 117 -6.64 -3.48 -19.65
C LEU A 117 -6.94 -2.15 -18.95
N LEU A 118 -6.77 -1.04 -19.66
CA LEU A 118 -7.15 0.32 -19.25
C LEU A 118 -8.17 0.88 -20.24
N GLY A 119 -9.15 1.61 -19.75
CA GLY A 119 -10.17 2.23 -20.59
C GLY A 119 -11.50 2.43 -19.87
N ASP A 120 -12.55 2.72 -20.64
CA ASP A 120 -13.91 2.95 -20.17
C ASP A 120 -14.96 2.00 -20.80
N HIS A 121 -14.50 0.92 -21.41
CA HIS A 121 -15.36 -0.04 -22.11
C HIS A 121 -16.01 -1.06 -21.15
N ASP A 122 -15.44 -1.28 -19.96
CA ASP A 122 -16.03 -2.12 -18.92
C ASP A 122 -15.61 -1.69 -17.50
N GLY A 123 -16.24 -2.26 -16.48
CA GLY A 123 -15.99 -1.92 -15.08
C GLY A 123 -14.58 -2.30 -14.59
N VAL A 124 -13.94 -3.30 -15.20
CA VAL A 124 -12.57 -3.72 -14.82
C VAL A 124 -11.56 -2.72 -15.37
N ALA A 125 -11.61 -2.44 -16.67
CA ALA A 125 -10.72 -1.49 -17.33
C ALA A 125 -10.85 -0.08 -16.73
N LEU A 126 -12.09 0.35 -16.44
CA LEU A 126 -12.37 1.64 -15.82
C LEU A 126 -11.87 1.73 -14.38
N THR A 127 -11.95 0.65 -13.61
CA THR A 127 -11.34 0.57 -12.27
C THR A 127 -9.82 0.64 -12.35
N ASN A 128 -9.21 -0.13 -13.26
CA ASN A 128 -7.76 -0.20 -13.42
C ASN A 128 -7.16 1.15 -13.82
N VAL A 129 -7.79 1.85 -14.77
CA VAL A 129 -7.29 3.15 -15.22
C VAL A 129 -7.42 4.21 -14.13
N ASN A 130 -8.54 4.23 -13.38
CA ASN A 130 -8.68 5.14 -12.26
C ASN A 130 -7.70 4.82 -11.12
N PHE A 131 -7.47 3.54 -10.82
CA PHE A 131 -6.43 3.13 -9.86
C PHE A 131 -5.05 3.66 -10.27
N LYS A 132 -4.68 3.52 -11.56
CA LYS A 132 -3.43 4.06 -12.10
C LYS A 132 -3.37 5.58 -11.99
N ASN A 133 -4.39 6.29 -12.48
CA ASN A 133 -4.43 7.76 -12.51
C ASN A 133 -4.35 8.35 -11.09
N LEU A 134 -5.11 7.83 -10.13
CA LEU A 134 -5.07 8.30 -8.74
C LEU A 134 -3.71 8.02 -8.08
N SER A 135 -3.07 6.89 -8.40
CA SER A 135 -1.70 6.61 -7.96
C SER A 135 -0.68 7.59 -8.56
N GLU A 136 -0.85 7.98 -9.82
CA GLU A 136 0.08 8.86 -10.52
C GLU A 136 -0.09 10.33 -10.10
N HIS A 137 -1.31 10.83 -10.05
CA HIS A 137 -1.58 12.25 -9.77
C HIS A 137 -1.59 12.58 -8.29
N PHE A 138 -2.14 11.71 -7.44
CA PHE A 138 -2.24 11.95 -5.99
C PHE A 138 -1.16 11.22 -5.18
N GLY A 139 -0.35 10.38 -5.83
CA GLY A 139 0.74 9.66 -5.18
C GLY A 139 0.26 8.60 -4.20
N PHE A 140 -0.91 8.02 -4.42
CA PHE A 140 -1.47 6.95 -3.59
C PHE A 140 -0.51 5.78 -3.47
N ARG A 141 -0.37 5.24 -2.25
CA ARG A 141 0.59 4.18 -1.94
C ARG A 141 -0.08 2.82 -1.96
N GLY A 142 0.49 1.94 -2.74
CA GLY A 142 0.22 0.51 -2.72
C GLY A 142 -1.27 0.17 -2.71
N ARG A 143 -1.81 -0.14 -1.55
CA ARG A 143 -3.17 -0.63 -1.37
C ARG A 143 -4.00 0.24 -0.43
N GLN A 144 -3.41 0.65 0.71
CA GLN A 144 -4.15 1.23 1.82
C GLN A 144 -4.79 2.58 1.45
N ASP A 145 -4.03 3.48 0.83
CA ASP A 145 -4.55 4.81 0.45
C ASP A 145 -5.76 4.67 -0.51
N HIS A 146 -5.73 3.68 -1.41
CA HIS A 146 -6.87 3.37 -2.28
C HIS A 146 -8.05 2.75 -1.53
N TYR A 147 -7.75 1.86 -0.59
CA TYR A 147 -8.80 1.21 0.20
C TYR A 147 -9.50 2.22 1.11
N ASP A 148 -8.77 3.13 1.74
CA ASP A 148 -9.31 4.12 2.67
C ASP A 148 -9.97 5.33 1.98
N ALA A 149 -9.84 5.46 0.65
CA ALA A 149 -10.43 6.56 -0.10
C ALA A 149 -11.96 6.45 -0.21
N TYR A 150 -12.62 7.59 -0.07
CA TYR A 150 -14.05 7.76 -0.26
C TYR A 150 -14.32 8.74 -1.40
N VAL A 151 -15.51 8.66 -2.02
CA VAL A 151 -15.90 9.57 -3.11
C VAL A 151 -15.88 11.03 -2.68
N GLN A 152 -16.35 11.33 -1.47
CA GLN A 152 -16.40 12.68 -0.92
C GLN A 152 -15.01 13.29 -0.63
N ASP A 153 -13.94 12.51 -0.72
CA ASP A 153 -12.57 13.03 -0.64
C ASP A 153 -12.13 13.71 -1.94
N PHE A 154 -12.93 13.59 -3.00
CA PHE A 154 -12.64 14.13 -4.33
C PHE A 154 -13.71 15.12 -4.78
N GLU A 155 -13.26 16.19 -5.43
CA GLU A 155 -14.10 17.24 -5.99
C GLU A 155 -13.72 17.47 -7.45
N VAL A 156 -14.69 17.44 -8.36
CA VAL A 156 -14.49 17.89 -9.75
C VAL A 156 -14.72 19.40 -9.79
N ALA A 157 -13.72 20.17 -10.12
CA ALA A 157 -13.74 21.62 -10.09
C ALA A 157 -13.24 22.24 -11.40
N TRP A 158 -13.70 23.47 -11.66
CA TRP A 158 -13.13 24.36 -12.69
C TRP A 158 -12.30 25.42 -11.98
N ILE A 159 -11.05 25.55 -12.38
CA ILE A 159 -10.09 26.44 -11.73
C ILE A 159 -9.50 27.36 -12.76
N GLN A 160 -9.42 28.64 -12.42
CA GLN A 160 -8.74 29.62 -13.26
C GLN A 160 -7.22 29.40 -13.21
N ILE A 161 -6.63 29.16 -14.36
CA ILE A 161 -5.18 28.99 -14.54
C ILE A 161 -4.53 30.32 -14.94
N GLN A 162 -3.19 30.35 -14.98
CA GLN A 162 -2.44 31.50 -15.48
C GLN A 162 -2.89 31.82 -16.92
N GLY A 163 -3.31 33.06 -17.14
CA GLY A 163 -3.88 33.51 -18.44
C GLY A 163 -5.40 33.71 -18.41
N GLY A 164 -6.09 33.38 -17.30
CA GLY A 164 -7.53 33.63 -17.12
C GLY A 164 -8.44 32.53 -17.64
N GLU A 165 -7.89 31.49 -18.28
CA GLU A 165 -8.65 30.34 -18.76
C GLU A 165 -9.12 29.46 -17.61
N LEU A 166 -10.30 28.83 -17.78
CA LEU A 166 -10.81 27.82 -16.86
C LEU A 166 -10.34 26.42 -17.30
N ALA A 167 -9.67 25.72 -16.41
CA ALA A 167 -9.28 24.33 -16.61
C ALA A 167 -10.01 23.42 -15.61
N LYS A 168 -10.43 22.26 -16.10
CA LYS A 168 -11.13 21.26 -15.30
C LYS A 168 -10.14 20.35 -14.59
N CYS A 169 -10.38 20.06 -13.32
CA CYS A 169 -9.56 19.12 -12.57
C CYS A 169 -10.37 18.34 -11.54
N VAL A 170 -9.78 17.24 -11.07
CA VAL A 170 -10.21 16.58 -9.83
C VAL A 170 -9.26 17.00 -8.71
N ARG A 171 -9.80 17.56 -7.64
CA ARG A 171 -9.08 17.87 -6.39
C ARG A 171 -9.22 16.73 -5.41
N PHE A 172 -8.15 16.44 -4.70
CA PHE A 172 -8.14 15.47 -3.63
C PHE A 172 -7.92 16.15 -2.28
N ASN A 173 -8.91 16.02 -1.39
CA ASN A 173 -8.85 16.46 -0.01
C ASN A 173 -8.26 15.35 0.85
N GLU A 174 -6.95 15.45 1.13
CA GLU A 174 -6.18 14.40 1.79
C GLU A 174 -6.66 14.18 3.22
N ASN A 175 -7.18 13.00 3.52
CA ASN A 175 -7.41 12.51 4.88
C ASN A 175 -6.09 12.29 5.63
N PRO A 176 -6.08 12.22 6.99
CA PRO A 176 -4.87 11.90 7.74
C PRO A 176 -4.18 10.65 7.23
N THR A 177 -2.89 10.76 6.88
CA THR A 177 -2.09 9.66 6.35
C THR A 177 -1.07 9.19 7.38
N LYS A 178 -0.41 8.04 7.13
CA LYS A 178 0.64 7.50 7.99
C LYS A 178 1.77 8.51 8.29
N THR A 179 2.04 9.44 7.39
CA THR A 179 3.08 10.47 7.53
C THR A 179 2.53 11.82 7.96
N ARG A 180 1.22 11.99 7.96
CA ARG A 180 0.47 13.16 8.38
C ARG A 180 -0.75 12.69 9.18
N SER A 181 -0.47 12.23 10.40
CA SER A 181 -1.44 11.49 11.23
C SER A 181 -2.57 12.34 11.82
N GLY A 182 -2.63 13.65 11.54
CA GLY A 182 -3.72 14.52 12.03
C GLY A 182 -3.73 14.78 13.54
N GLY A 183 -2.66 14.46 14.28
CA GLY A 183 -2.56 14.73 15.73
C GLY A 183 -2.47 16.24 16.05
N LEU A 184 -2.24 16.58 17.31
CA LEU A 184 -2.17 17.97 17.79
C LEU A 184 -1.20 18.88 17.01
N SER A 185 -0.21 18.30 16.34
CA SER A 185 0.74 18.97 15.45
C SER A 185 0.49 18.68 13.98
N ALA A 186 -0.77 18.55 13.57
CA ALA A 186 -1.15 18.22 12.21
C ALA A 186 -0.55 19.19 11.19
N LYS A 187 0.21 18.65 10.24
CA LYS A 187 0.71 19.40 9.08
C LYS A 187 -0.24 19.17 7.91
N HIS A 188 -1.04 20.16 7.60
CA HIS A 188 -1.86 20.15 6.38
C HIS A 188 -1.03 20.53 5.17
N ARG A 189 -1.40 19.98 4.01
CA ARG A 189 -0.81 20.39 2.74
C ARG A 189 -1.29 21.80 2.40
N LYS A 190 -0.37 22.71 2.07
CA LYS A 190 -0.70 24.09 1.73
C LYS A 190 -1.44 24.19 0.37
N THR A 191 -1.15 23.27 -0.55
CA THR A 191 -1.73 23.24 -1.90
C THR A 191 -2.44 21.91 -2.08
N PRO A 192 -3.74 21.90 -2.49
CA PRO A 192 -4.44 20.67 -2.81
C PRO A 192 -3.73 19.93 -3.94
N GLN A 193 -3.88 18.61 -3.97
CA GLN A 193 -3.43 17.82 -5.11
C GLN A 193 -4.51 17.84 -6.18
N GLU A 194 -4.09 18.01 -7.42
CA GLU A 194 -4.98 18.16 -8.55
C GLU A 194 -4.59 17.20 -9.67
N MET A 195 -5.59 16.60 -10.29
CA MET A 195 -5.50 15.82 -11.50
C MET A 195 -6.21 16.59 -12.62
N TRP A 196 -5.45 17.14 -13.53
CA TRP A 196 -5.95 18.05 -14.57
C TRP A 196 -6.51 17.29 -15.77
N ALA A 197 -7.59 17.81 -16.33
CA ALA A 197 -8.08 17.38 -17.63
C ALA A 197 -7.02 17.67 -18.70
N THR A 198 -7.00 16.85 -19.73
CA THR A 198 -6.12 17.03 -20.89
C THR A 198 -6.91 17.52 -22.09
N ASP A 199 -7.25 16.63 -23.02
CA ASP A 199 -7.91 16.95 -24.28
C ASP A 199 -9.38 16.47 -24.35
N GLY A 200 -9.91 15.93 -23.25
CA GLY A 200 -11.23 15.29 -23.19
C GLY A 200 -11.31 13.94 -23.93
N GLY A 201 -10.19 13.47 -24.48
CA GLY A 201 -10.09 12.24 -25.24
C GLY A 201 -10.24 10.96 -24.39
N PRO A 202 -10.10 9.79 -25.04
CA PRO A 202 -10.30 8.49 -24.36
C PRO A 202 -9.38 8.24 -23.16
N ARG A 203 -8.25 8.96 -23.09
CA ARG A 203 -7.26 8.84 -22.02
C ARG A 203 -7.28 10.00 -21.04
N ASP A 204 -8.20 10.95 -21.18
CA ASP A 204 -8.33 12.08 -20.26
C ASP A 204 -8.66 11.58 -18.85
N PRO A 205 -7.83 11.89 -17.85
CA PRO A 205 -7.98 11.32 -16.51
C PRO A 205 -9.21 11.85 -15.77
N VAL A 206 -9.63 13.10 -16.04
CA VAL A 206 -10.82 13.69 -15.41
C VAL A 206 -12.08 13.09 -16.02
N ARG A 207 -12.14 12.95 -17.35
CA ARG A 207 -13.26 12.29 -18.05
C ARG A 207 -13.44 10.84 -17.56
N LEU A 208 -12.34 10.11 -17.44
CA LEU A 208 -12.36 8.73 -16.95
C LEU A 208 -12.81 8.64 -15.49
N PHE A 209 -12.46 9.61 -14.66
CA PHE A 209 -12.91 9.68 -13.27
C PHE A 209 -14.42 9.99 -13.18
N GLU A 210 -14.92 10.94 -13.98
CA GLU A 210 -16.35 11.24 -14.06
C GLU A 210 -17.15 10.03 -14.55
N GLU A 211 -16.66 9.32 -15.57
CA GLU A 211 -17.29 8.09 -16.05
C GLU A 211 -17.30 7.01 -14.95
N PHE A 212 -16.22 6.87 -14.19
CA PHE A 212 -16.14 5.96 -13.06
C PHE A 212 -17.20 6.27 -11.99
N LEU A 213 -17.44 7.55 -11.70
CA LEU A 213 -18.51 7.97 -10.79
C LEU A 213 -19.91 7.73 -11.40
N ARG A 214 -20.08 7.99 -12.70
CA ARG A 214 -21.35 7.81 -13.42
C ARG A 214 -21.81 6.36 -13.42
N ARG A 215 -20.89 5.39 -13.53
CA ARG A 215 -21.17 3.95 -13.56
C ARG A 215 -21.52 3.33 -12.21
N ARG A 216 -21.50 4.13 -11.14
CA ARG A 216 -21.85 3.70 -9.78
C ARG A 216 -23.38 3.73 -9.57
N PRO A 217 -23.91 2.99 -8.57
CA PRO A 217 -25.28 3.19 -8.09
C PRO A 217 -25.52 4.67 -7.77
N LEU A 218 -26.68 5.19 -8.11
CA LEU A 218 -27.02 6.62 -8.01
C LEU A 218 -26.72 7.20 -6.63
N GLU A 219 -27.10 6.51 -5.58
CA GLU A 219 -26.92 6.90 -4.18
C GLU A 219 -25.43 6.87 -3.72
N MET A 220 -24.57 6.26 -4.51
CA MET A 220 -23.13 6.14 -4.22
C MET A 220 -22.26 6.98 -5.14
N ARG A 221 -22.84 7.86 -5.95
CA ARG A 221 -22.07 8.72 -6.88
C ARG A 221 -21.36 9.86 -6.18
N THR A 222 -21.89 10.32 -5.04
CA THR A 222 -21.36 11.45 -4.28
C THR A 222 -20.77 11.06 -2.93
N SER A 223 -20.96 9.82 -2.48
CA SER A 223 -20.48 9.37 -1.18
C SER A 223 -20.19 7.87 -1.16
N GLY A 224 -19.57 7.41 -0.08
CA GLY A 224 -19.22 6.01 0.13
C GLY A 224 -17.83 5.63 -0.36
N PRO A 225 -17.43 4.36 -0.19
CA PRO A 225 -16.10 3.87 -0.61
C PRO A 225 -15.82 4.16 -2.07
N LEU A 226 -14.62 4.64 -2.40
CA LEU A 226 -14.26 4.98 -3.77
C LEU A 226 -14.31 3.76 -4.69
N TYR A 227 -13.76 2.62 -4.25
CA TYR A 227 -13.77 1.39 -5.04
C TYR A 227 -14.87 0.44 -4.58
N LEU A 228 -15.76 0.13 -5.50
CA LEU A 228 -16.86 -0.81 -5.32
C LEU A 228 -16.59 -2.13 -6.04
N ALA A 229 -17.23 -3.19 -5.61
CA ALA A 229 -17.16 -4.47 -6.28
C ALA A 229 -17.72 -4.38 -7.71
N ILE A 230 -17.03 -4.97 -8.67
CA ILE A 230 -17.38 -4.92 -10.09
C ILE A 230 -18.43 -5.98 -10.39
N ILE A 231 -19.48 -5.59 -11.07
CA ILE A 231 -20.51 -6.51 -11.62
C ILE A 231 -19.96 -7.12 -12.91
N GLN A 232 -19.78 -8.44 -12.94
CA GLN A 232 -19.14 -9.13 -14.07
C GLN A 232 -19.95 -9.03 -15.39
N ARG A 233 -21.28 -9.00 -15.30
CA ARG A 233 -22.19 -8.88 -16.45
C ARG A 233 -23.27 -7.86 -16.10
N PRO A 234 -22.98 -6.57 -16.21
CA PRO A 234 -23.95 -5.54 -15.89
C PRO A 234 -25.10 -5.58 -16.93
N LYS A 235 -26.32 -5.53 -16.42
CA LYS A 235 -27.53 -5.46 -17.27
C LYS A 235 -28.00 -4.03 -17.50
N THR A 236 -27.35 -3.06 -16.90
CA THR A 236 -27.66 -1.63 -16.95
C THR A 236 -26.39 -0.82 -17.07
N GLU A 237 -26.54 0.51 -17.12
CA GLU A 237 -25.43 1.47 -17.07
C GLU A 237 -24.65 1.45 -15.73
N VAL A 238 -25.14 0.73 -14.71
CA VAL A 238 -24.46 0.55 -13.44
C VAL A 238 -23.54 -0.67 -13.49
N TRP A 239 -22.23 -0.44 -13.33
CA TRP A 239 -21.21 -1.48 -13.44
C TRP A 239 -20.68 -1.95 -12.09
N TYR A 240 -21.05 -1.28 -11.01
CA TYR A 240 -20.55 -1.52 -9.67
C TYR A 240 -21.67 -1.88 -8.70
N ALA A 241 -21.41 -2.86 -7.85
CA ALA A 241 -22.31 -3.21 -6.76
C ALA A 241 -22.21 -2.23 -5.59
N LYS A 242 -23.17 -2.23 -4.67
CA LYS A 242 -23.17 -1.36 -3.47
C LYS A 242 -22.12 -1.75 -2.42
N SER A 243 -21.41 -2.86 -2.62
CA SER A 243 -20.38 -3.33 -1.69
C SER A 243 -18.98 -2.82 -2.06
N ARG A 244 -18.15 -2.53 -1.04
CA ARG A 244 -16.75 -2.14 -1.21
C ARG A 244 -15.95 -3.25 -1.89
N MET A 245 -15.02 -2.89 -2.77
CA MET A 245 -14.05 -3.83 -3.34
C MET A 245 -13.12 -4.34 -2.24
N GLY A 246 -12.85 -5.65 -2.25
CA GLY A 246 -11.95 -6.27 -1.28
C GLY A 246 -10.51 -5.76 -1.39
N GLU A 247 -9.88 -5.58 -0.24
CA GLU A 247 -8.52 -5.05 -0.09
C GLU A 247 -7.48 -5.86 -0.88
N HIS A 248 -7.61 -7.18 -0.92
CA HIS A 248 -6.71 -8.04 -1.69
C HIS A 248 -6.83 -7.81 -3.20
N LYS A 249 -8.03 -7.57 -3.72
CA LYS A 249 -8.24 -7.27 -5.14
C LYS A 249 -7.60 -5.95 -5.52
N LEU A 250 -7.79 -4.89 -4.73
CA LEU A 250 -7.07 -3.62 -4.89
C LEU A 250 -5.56 -3.80 -4.82
N GLY A 251 -5.08 -4.63 -3.87
CA GLY A 251 -3.65 -4.90 -3.67
C GLY A 251 -2.96 -5.59 -4.84
N SER A 252 -3.71 -6.24 -5.72
CA SER A 252 -3.18 -7.04 -6.84
C SER A 252 -3.32 -6.39 -8.22
N ILE A 253 -4.01 -5.26 -8.37
CA ILE A 253 -4.34 -4.66 -9.69
C ILE A 253 -3.10 -4.58 -10.60
N MET A 254 -2.07 -3.85 -10.23
CA MET A 254 -0.90 -3.67 -11.09
C MET A 254 -0.13 -4.98 -11.36
N LYS A 255 -0.14 -5.91 -10.41
CA LYS A 255 0.43 -7.24 -10.61
C LYS A 255 -0.36 -8.00 -11.68
N THR A 256 -1.67 -7.98 -11.59
CA THR A 256 -2.56 -8.65 -12.56
C THR A 256 -2.39 -8.05 -13.96
N LEU A 257 -2.36 -6.70 -14.09
CA LEU A 257 -2.12 -6.04 -15.37
C LEU A 257 -0.79 -6.51 -16.01
N ALA A 258 0.29 -6.50 -15.23
CA ALA A 258 1.61 -6.92 -15.72
C ALA A 258 1.65 -8.41 -16.13
N GLN A 259 0.96 -9.27 -15.39
CA GLN A 259 0.86 -10.70 -15.73
C GLN A 259 0.08 -10.93 -17.02
N THR A 260 -0.99 -10.18 -17.26
CA THR A 260 -1.83 -10.32 -18.46
C THR A 260 -1.07 -9.98 -19.75
N ILE A 261 -0.17 -8.99 -19.71
CA ILE A 261 0.66 -8.63 -20.87
C ILE A 261 2.06 -9.26 -20.82
N SER A 262 2.28 -10.24 -19.97
CA SER A 262 3.51 -11.00 -19.85
C SER A 262 4.76 -10.12 -19.70
N ILE A 263 4.73 -9.15 -18.77
CA ILE A 263 5.93 -8.39 -18.41
C ILE A 263 6.88 -9.32 -17.66
N ASP A 264 7.89 -9.83 -18.37
CA ASP A 264 8.87 -10.74 -17.82
C ASP A 264 10.11 -10.00 -17.27
N GLY A 265 10.87 -10.71 -16.42
CA GLY A 265 12.16 -10.27 -15.92
C GLY A 265 12.11 -9.20 -14.83
N LYS A 266 10.92 -8.61 -14.50
CA LYS A 266 10.79 -7.65 -13.43
C LYS A 266 9.52 -7.79 -12.61
N LYS A 267 9.64 -7.47 -11.31
CA LYS A 267 8.49 -7.46 -10.40
C LYS A 267 7.70 -6.17 -10.54
N ILE A 268 6.47 -6.27 -11.04
CA ILE A 268 5.49 -5.20 -11.03
C ILE A 268 4.51 -5.40 -9.86
N SER A 269 4.17 -4.32 -9.20
CA SER A 269 3.18 -4.25 -8.11
C SER A 269 2.58 -2.84 -8.07
N ASN A 270 1.61 -2.62 -7.21
CA ASN A 270 1.02 -1.26 -7.03
C ASN A 270 2.06 -0.17 -6.72
N HIS A 271 3.19 -0.52 -6.10
CA HIS A 271 4.30 0.43 -5.89
C HIS A 271 5.04 0.82 -7.19
N SER A 272 4.86 0.06 -8.26
CA SER A 272 5.48 0.34 -9.55
C SER A 272 4.93 1.61 -10.20
N THR A 273 3.64 1.91 -10.02
CA THR A 273 3.00 3.14 -10.52
C THR A 273 3.70 4.39 -9.99
N ARG A 274 3.88 4.49 -8.67
CA ARG A 274 4.61 5.62 -8.07
C ARG A 274 6.05 5.72 -8.58
N LYS A 275 6.73 4.59 -8.79
CA LYS A 275 8.09 4.58 -9.34
C LYS A 275 8.13 5.00 -10.79
N ALA A 276 7.11 4.64 -11.59
CA ALA A 276 6.98 5.08 -12.97
C ALA A 276 6.84 6.61 -13.06
N VAL A 277 6.00 7.21 -12.19
CA VAL A 277 5.89 8.68 -12.10
C VAL A 277 7.23 9.33 -11.76
N VAL A 278 7.92 8.82 -10.72
CA VAL A 278 9.24 9.34 -10.33
C VAL A 278 10.24 9.23 -11.50
N ALA A 279 10.20 8.14 -12.27
CA ALA A 279 11.05 7.96 -13.44
C ALA A 279 10.69 8.95 -14.57
N LYS A 280 9.39 9.16 -14.85
CA LYS A 280 8.88 10.14 -15.83
C LYS A 280 9.32 11.57 -15.46
N LEU A 281 9.12 11.98 -14.20
CA LEU A 281 9.49 13.31 -13.72
C LEU A 281 11.01 13.55 -13.77
N LYS A 282 11.82 12.55 -13.43
CA LYS A 282 13.28 12.63 -13.61
C LYS A 282 13.69 12.79 -15.06
N LYS A 283 13.06 12.02 -15.98
CA LYS A 283 13.31 12.14 -17.43
C LYS A 283 12.91 13.51 -17.97
N ALA A 284 11.86 14.11 -17.41
CA ALA A 284 11.42 15.48 -17.71
C ALA A 284 12.26 16.57 -17.01
N GLY A 285 13.40 16.24 -16.39
CA GLY A 285 14.31 17.22 -15.80
C GLY A 285 13.86 17.80 -14.46
N GLN A 286 12.82 17.25 -13.83
CA GLN A 286 12.37 17.77 -12.54
C GLN A 286 13.39 17.49 -11.43
N PRO A 287 13.75 18.51 -10.61
CA PRO A 287 14.73 18.35 -9.54
C PRO A 287 14.24 17.39 -8.46
N ARG A 288 15.15 16.58 -7.92
CA ARG A 288 14.84 15.50 -6.97
C ARG A 288 14.02 15.99 -5.75
N HIS A 289 14.31 17.18 -5.24
CA HIS A 289 13.61 17.74 -4.07
C HIS A 289 12.14 18.12 -4.35
N LYS A 290 11.75 18.27 -5.63
CA LYS A 290 10.34 18.49 -6.04
C LYS A 290 9.57 17.19 -6.30
N ILE A 291 10.27 16.04 -6.41
CA ILE A 291 9.69 14.74 -6.75
C ILE A 291 9.33 13.92 -5.50
N ILE A 292 9.84 14.27 -4.33
CA ILE A 292 9.70 13.49 -3.06
C ILE A 292 8.53 14.02 -2.22
#